data_ff76745afdde03fab9def20793a7e912
#
_entry.id   ff76745afdde03fab9def20793a7e912
#
_cell.length_a   1.000
_cell.length_b   1.000
_cell.length_c   1.000
_cell.angle_alpha   90.00
_cell.angle_beta   90.00
_cell.angle_gamma   90.00
#
_symmetry.space_group_name_H-M   'P 1'
#
loop_
_entity.id
_entity.type
_entity.pdbx_description
1 polymer ?
#
loop_
_entity_poly.entity_id
_entity_poly.type
_entity_poly.pdbx_seq_one_letter_code
_entity_poly.pdbx_strand_id
1 'polypeptide(L)'
;TGDIQPIDEESCFTFCEEIIKIVKKFDCSEIITTGGIGLQSVPEESRIFVTSNNNKLLKEYTNNKLGVEKNIFGVVGPIIGVSGLLLGLGKKRNVKGVALLAETYGHPMYLGIKGAKELLRFFETKFKFGINLKKMSKEIIEVEKELMKKTKEWAAEMGATRAGAKLKEQDVRYIG
;
A
#
# COMPACT_ATOMS: atom_id res chain seq x y z
N THR A 1 -15.75 -6.14 6.02
CA THR A 1 -14.48 -5.72 6.62
C THR A 1 -13.79 -6.90 7.26
N GLY A 2 -12.47 -6.93 7.22
CA GLY A 2 -11.62 -7.94 7.84
C GLY A 2 -10.32 -7.30 8.28
N ASP A 3 -9.69 -7.87 9.30
CA ASP A 3 -8.48 -7.33 9.92
C ASP A 3 -7.20 -7.97 9.36
N ILE A 4 -7.31 -9.18 8.81
CA ILE A 4 -6.17 -9.97 8.35
C ILE A 4 -6.44 -10.46 6.93
N GLN A 5 -5.43 -10.35 6.07
CA GLN A 5 -5.44 -10.94 4.74
C GLN A 5 -4.99 -12.41 4.81
N PRO A 6 -5.46 -13.27 3.90
CA PRO A 6 -4.91 -14.61 3.74
C PRO A 6 -3.41 -14.56 3.45
N ILE A 7 -2.66 -15.53 3.99
CA ILE A 7 -1.20 -15.56 3.87
C ILE A 7 -0.73 -16.63 2.88
N ASP A 8 -1.48 -17.73 2.75
CA ASP A 8 -1.15 -18.80 1.81
C ASP A 8 -1.75 -18.54 0.41
N GLU A 9 -1.16 -19.11 -0.61
CA GLU A 9 -1.51 -18.86 -2.00
C GLU A 9 -2.94 -19.30 -2.34
N GLU A 10 -3.40 -20.45 -1.83
CA GLU A 10 -4.71 -21.01 -2.11
C GLU A 10 -5.82 -20.17 -1.50
N SER A 11 -5.65 -19.77 -0.23
CA SER A 11 -6.58 -18.89 0.47
C SER A 11 -6.60 -17.49 -0.17
N CYS A 12 -5.46 -16.93 -0.58
CA CYS A 12 -5.39 -15.68 -1.32
C CYS A 12 -6.17 -15.74 -2.63
N PHE A 13 -5.99 -16.84 -3.38
CA PHE A 13 -6.68 -17.03 -4.66
C PHE A 13 -8.20 -17.13 -4.45
N THR A 14 -8.64 -17.97 -3.54
CA THR A 14 -10.05 -18.17 -3.20
C THR A 14 -10.69 -16.86 -2.73
N PHE A 15 -10.02 -16.14 -1.84
CA PHE A 15 -10.47 -14.84 -1.35
C PHE A 15 -10.64 -13.83 -2.50
N CYS A 16 -9.67 -13.74 -3.42
CA CYS A 16 -9.74 -12.83 -4.56
C CYS A 16 -10.88 -13.20 -5.53
N GLU A 17 -11.11 -14.48 -5.78
CA GLU A 17 -12.25 -14.92 -6.61
C GLU A 17 -13.60 -14.54 -5.97
N GLU A 18 -13.73 -14.67 -4.64
CA GLU A 18 -14.96 -14.25 -3.94
C GLU A 18 -15.15 -12.71 -4.01
N ILE A 19 -14.08 -11.93 -3.83
CA ILE A 19 -14.14 -10.47 -4.03
C ILE A 19 -14.62 -10.13 -5.44
N ILE A 20 -14.09 -10.80 -6.47
CA ILE A 20 -14.48 -10.56 -7.86
C ILE A 20 -15.96 -10.92 -8.09
N LYS A 21 -16.46 -11.99 -7.49
CA LYS A 21 -17.90 -12.34 -7.55
C LYS A 21 -18.76 -11.24 -6.93
N ILE A 22 -18.36 -10.71 -5.77
CA ILE A 22 -19.05 -9.60 -5.10
C ILE A 22 -19.06 -8.36 -5.97
N VAL A 23 -17.91 -7.97 -6.51
CA VAL A 23 -17.75 -6.82 -7.41
C VAL A 23 -18.69 -6.91 -8.60
N LYS A 24 -18.79 -8.08 -9.23
CA LYS A 24 -19.72 -8.32 -10.35
C LYS A 24 -21.18 -8.30 -9.92
N LYS A 25 -21.49 -8.89 -8.76
CA LYS A 25 -22.87 -8.92 -8.23
C LYS A 25 -23.42 -7.51 -7.98
N PHE A 26 -22.56 -6.57 -7.57
CA PHE A 26 -22.96 -5.20 -7.28
C PHE A 26 -22.63 -4.21 -8.40
N ASP A 27 -22.28 -4.70 -9.60
CA ASP A 27 -21.93 -3.86 -10.76
C ASP A 27 -20.90 -2.77 -10.43
N CYS A 28 -19.92 -3.09 -9.60
CA CYS A 28 -18.85 -2.15 -9.27
C CYS A 28 -18.04 -1.81 -10.54
N SER A 29 -17.78 -0.54 -10.76
CA SER A 29 -17.07 -0.07 -11.96
C SER A 29 -15.61 -0.50 -12.00
N GLU A 30 -14.98 -0.63 -10.81
CA GLU A 30 -13.55 -0.93 -10.65
C GLU A 30 -13.23 -1.44 -9.25
N ILE A 31 -12.08 -2.10 -9.12
CA ILE A 31 -11.46 -2.45 -7.83
C ILE A 31 -10.28 -1.51 -7.61
N ILE A 32 -10.20 -0.91 -6.44
CA ILE A 32 -9.04 -0.13 -6.01
C ILE A 32 -8.33 -0.89 -4.89
N THR A 33 -7.06 -1.22 -5.10
CA THR A 33 -6.21 -1.77 -4.06
C THR A 33 -5.19 -0.74 -3.60
N THR A 34 -4.80 -0.80 -2.34
CA THR A 34 -3.76 0.07 -1.77
C THR A 34 -2.66 -0.77 -1.17
N GLY A 35 -1.43 -0.29 -1.23
CA GLY A 35 -0.28 -0.97 -0.65
C GLY A 35 0.87 -0.02 -0.37
N GLY A 36 1.92 -0.56 0.28
CA GLY A 36 3.16 0.16 0.57
C GLY A 36 4.31 -0.29 -0.32
N ILE A 37 5.18 0.65 -0.70
CA ILE A 37 6.48 0.36 -1.30
C ILE A 37 7.52 0.53 -0.20
N GLY A 38 8.10 -0.59 0.28
CA GLY A 38 9.11 -0.58 1.34
C GLY A 38 10.42 0.06 0.89
N LEU A 39 10.80 1.16 1.53
CA LEU A 39 12.10 1.81 1.36
C LEU A 39 13.05 1.43 2.51
N GLN A 40 14.34 1.64 2.32
CA GLN A 40 15.36 1.39 3.36
C GLN A 40 15.33 2.41 4.49
N SER A 41 14.68 3.57 4.28
CA SER A 41 14.52 4.63 5.28
C SER A 41 13.14 5.25 5.20
N VAL A 42 12.76 5.97 6.25
CA VAL A 42 11.50 6.73 6.27
C VAL A 42 11.59 7.86 5.23
N PRO A 43 10.71 7.93 4.23
CA PRO A 43 10.72 9.01 3.25
C PRO A 43 10.35 10.35 3.90
N GLU A 44 10.97 11.43 3.44
CA GLU A 44 10.58 12.78 3.86
C GLU A 44 9.16 13.09 3.36
N GLU A 45 8.93 12.83 2.08
CA GLU A 45 7.62 12.87 1.41
C GLU A 45 7.34 11.51 0.78
N SER A 46 6.14 10.99 0.98
CA SER A 46 5.72 9.72 0.40
C SER A 46 5.13 9.95 -0.98
N ARG A 47 5.72 9.38 -2.02
CA ARG A 47 5.17 9.41 -3.38
C ARG A 47 4.14 8.29 -3.55
N ILE A 48 3.15 8.53 -4.41
CA ILE A 48 2.17 7.52 -4.80
C ILE A 48 2.45 7.05 -6.22
N PHE A 49 2.55 5.75 -6.39
CA PHE A 49 2.66 5.10 -7.69
C PHE A 49 1.34 4.43 -8.05
N VAL A 50 1.03 4.44 -9.34
CA VAL A 50 -0.21 3.87 -9.86
C VAL A 50 0.08 2.83 -10.92
N THR A 51 -0.59 1.68 -10.81
CA THR A 51 -0.66 0.70 -11.89
C THR A 51 -2.08 0.18 -12.05
N SER A 52 -2.40 -0.36 -13.23
CA SER A 52 -3.74 -0.84 -13.53
C SER A 52 -3.70 -1.98 -14.53
N ASN A 53 -4.68 -2.86 -14.45
CA ASN A 53 -4.93 -3.87 -15.46
C ASN A 53 -5.65 -3.34 -16.72
N ASN A 54 -6.00 -2.04 -16.74
CA ASN A 54 -6.72 -1.37 -17.81
C ASN A 54 -6.09 -0.02 -18.18
N ASN A 55 -5.69 0.16 -19.45
CA ASN A 55 -4.98 1.35 -19.90
C ASN A 55 -5.83 2.66 -19.83
N LYS A 56 -7.15 2.57 -20.01
CA LYS A 56 -8.02 3.75 -19.88
C LYS A 56 -8.07 4.19 -18.43
N LEU A 57 -8.29 3.24 -17.53
CA LEU A 57 -8.31 3.48 -16.09
C LEU A 57 -6.95 4.04 -15.61
N LEU A 58 -5.83 3.48 -16.08
CA LEU A 58 -4.50 4.01 -15.76
C LEU A 58 -4.36 5.49 -16.12
N LYS A 59 -4.82 5.89 -17.32
CA LYS A 59 -4.78 7.30 -17.76
C LYS A 59 -5.63 8.21 -16.87
N GLU A 60 -6.80 7.75 -16.43
CA GLU A 60 -7.68 8.50 -15.51
C GLU A 60 -7.03 8.72 -14.16
N TYR A 61 -6.35 7.68 -13.63
CA TYR A 61 -5.68 7.71 -12.33
C TYR A 61 -4.33 8.42 -12.35
N THR A 62 -3.71 8.58 -13.52
CA THR A 62 -2.44 9.30 -13.70
C THR A 62 -2.61 10.72 -14.24
N ASN A 63 -3.77 11.31 -14.09
CA ASN A 63 -4.00 12.71 -14.43
C ASN A 63 -3.09 13.60 -13.54
N ASN A 64 -2.47 14.61 -14.17
CA ASN A 64 -1.51 15.50 -13.50
C ASN A 64 -2.04 16.21 -12.24
N LYS A 65 -3.37 16.34 -12.12
CA LYS A 65 -4.03 16.94 -10.94
C LYS A 65 -3.98 16.05 -9.70
N LEU A 66 -3.68 14.76 -9.84
CA LEU A 66 -3.72 13.78 -8.75
C LEU A 66 -2.36 13.61 -8.05
N GLY A 67 -1.28 14.19 -8.58
CA GLY A 67 0.04 14.18 -7.94
C GLY A 67 0.63 12.78 -7.79
N VAL A 68 0.43 11.89 -8.77
CA VAL A 68 0.91 10.51 -8.74
C VAL A 68 2.04 10.27 -9.74
N GLU A 69 2.94 9.36 -9.39
CA GLU A 69 4.03 8.92 -10.25
C GLU A 69 3.53 7.86 -11.25
N LYS A 70 3.86 8.08 -12.53
CA LYS A 70 3.39 7.21 -13.63
C LYS A 70 4.35 6.05 -13.90
N ASN A 71 5.63 6.21 -13.59
CA ASN A 71 6.64 5.24 -13.92
C ASN A 71 6.94 4.33 -12.73
N ILE A 72 6.33 3.15 -12.78
CA ILE A 72 6.51 2.10 -11.76
C ILE A 72 7.65 1.14 -12.11
N PHE A 73 8.04 1.09 -13.40
CA PHE A 73 9.05 0.13 -13.87
C PHE A 73 10.44 0.47 -13.36
N GLY A 74 11.13 -0.54 -12.82
CA GLY A 74 12.45 -0.41 -12.22
C GLY A 74 12.48 0.20 -10.82
N VAL A 75 11.35 0.73 -10.35
CA VAL A 75 11.20 1.29 -8.99
C VAL A 75 10.51 0.30 -8.07
N VAL A 76 9.53 -0.40 -8.60
CA VAL A 76 8.66 -1.33 -7.86
C VAL A 76 8.82 -2.73 -8.43
N GLY A 77 8.99 -3.71 -7.55
CA GLY A 77 9.00 -5.13 -7.90
C GLY A 77 7.59 -5.67 -8.17
N PRO A 78 7.42 -7.01 -8.22
CA PRO A 78 6.10 -7.63 -8.34
C PRO A 78 5.20 -7.21 -7.17
N ILE A 79 3.94 -6.89 -7.46
CA ILE A 79 2.93 -6.66 -6.42
C ILE A 79 2.46 -8.04 -5.93
N ILE A 80 2.83 -8.38 -4.71
CA ILE A 80 2.57 -9.70 -4.10
C ILE A 80 1.27 -9.64 -3.28
N GLY A 81 0.65 -10.81 -3.09
CA GLY A 81 -0.54 -10.95 -2.26
C GLY A 81 -1.83 -10.52 -2.94
N VAL A 82 -2.83 -10.22 -2.13
CA VAL A 82 -4.22 -9.93 -2.57
C VAL A 82 -4.28 -8.78 -3.58
N SER A 83 -3.49 -7.72 -3.38
CA SER A 83 -3.51 -6.55 -4.26
C SER A 83 -3.11 -6.88 -5.69
N GLY A 84 -1.99 -7.56 -5.88
CA GLY A 84 -1.52 -7.97 -7.22
C GLY A 84 -2.42 -9.02 -7.85
N LEU A 85 -2.88 -9.98 -7.05
CA LEU A 85 -3.72 -11.07 -7.51
C LEU A 85 -5.11 -10.56 -7.97
N LEU A 86 -5.71 -9.59 -7.26
CA LEU A 86 -6.97 -8.95 -7.67
C LEU A 86 -6.84 -8.25 -9.03
N LEU A 87 -5.72 -7.57 -9.31
CA LEU A 87 -5.50 -6.96 -10.62
C LEU A 87 -5.37 -8.02 -11.73
N GLY A 88 -4.59 -9.07 -11.47
CA GLY A 88 -4.36 -10.15 -12.43
C GLY A 88 -5.63 -10.94 -12.75
N LEU A 89 -6.33 -11.42 -11.72
CA LEU A 89 -7.60 -12.15 -11.86
C LEU A 89 -8.70 -11.24 -12.40
N GLY A 90 -8.77 -10.00 -11.94
CA GLY A 90 -9.71 -8.99 -12.44
C GLY A 90 -9.60 -8.85 -13.96
N LYS A 91 -8.38 -8.76 -14.50
CA LYS A 91 -8.17 -8.74 -15.96
C LYS A 91 -8.76 -9.96 -16.66
N LYS A 92 -8.53 -11.16 -16.13
CA LYS A 92 -9.09 -12.42 -16.68
C LYS A 92 -10.60 -12.50 -16.57
N ARG A 93 -11.19 -11.84 -15.59
CA ARG A 93 -12.64 -11.83 -15.32
C ARG A 93 -13.37 -10.59 -15.88
N ASN A 94 -12.69 -9.74 -16.68
CA ASN A 94 -13.22 -8.47 -17.22
C ASN A 94 -13.64 -7.47 -16.13
N VAL A 95 -12.95 -7.47 -15.00
CA VAL A 95 -13.08 -6.48 -13.92
C VAL A 95 -11.88 -5.56 -13.98
N LYS A 96 -12.15 -4.26 -14.08
CA LYS A 96 -11.09 -3.24 -14.05
C LYS A 96 -10.54 -3.10 -12.65
N GLY A 97 -9.23 -2.89 -12.54
CA GLY A 97 -8.59 -2.70 -11.25
C GLY A 97 -7.40 -1.75 -11.34
N VAL A 98 -7.16 -1.03 -10.27
CA VAL A 98 -6.03 -0.13 -10.08
C VAL A 98 -5.39 -0.38 -8.73
N ALA A 99 -4.06 -0.37 -8.68
CA ALA A 99 -3.31 -0.36 -7.43
C ALA A 99 -2.67 1.00 -7.22
N LEU A 100 -2.86 1.53 -6.03
CA LEU A 100 -2.23 2.75 -5.51
C LEU A 100 -1.19 2.33 -4.48
N LEU A 101 0.07 2.60 -4.76
CA LEU A 101 1.19 2.17 -3.93
C LEU A 101 1.91 3.39 -3.38
N ALA A 102 1.92 3.55 -2.06
CA ALA A 102 2.58 4.67 -1.40
C ALA A 102 3.95 4.26 -0.85
N GLU A 103 4.96 5.11 -1.02
CA GLU A 103 6.27 4.89 -0.41
C GLU A 103 6.16 4.89 1.11
N THR A 104 6.83 3.94 1.74
CA THR A 104 6.87 3.79 3.20
C THR A 104 8.21 3.18 3.62
N TYR A 105 8.54 3.24 4.90
CA TYR A 105 9.69 2.52 5.43
C TYR A 105 9.38 1.03 5.51
N GLY A 106 10.27 0.20 4.96
CA GLY A 106 10.12 -1.26 4.86
C GLY A 106 10.39 -2.02 6.17
N HIS A 107 10.09 -1.42 7.33
CA HIS A 107 10.29 -2.06 8.62
C HIS A 107 8.97 -2.59 9.18
N PRO A 108 8.91 -3.85 9.68
CA PRO A 108 7.67 -4.48 10.14
C PRO A 108 6.90 -3.70 11.22
N MET A 109 7.59 -2.91 12.02
CA MET A 109 6.99 -2.10 13.09
C MET A 109 6.59 -0.68 12.65
N TYR A 110 6.82 -0.32 11.38
CA TYR A 110 6.46 0.99 10.87
C TYR A 110 5.09 0.95 10.19
N LEU A 111 4.14 1.74 10.68
CA LEU A 111 2.74 1.71 10.21
C LEU A 111 2.47 2.48 8.90
N GLY A 112 3.49 3.06 8.27
CA GLY A 112 3.32 3.72 6.97
C GLY A 112 2.39 4.94 6.97
N ILE A 113 2.32 5.67 8.07
CA ILE A 113 1.34 6.75 8.28
C ILE A 113 1.45 7.86 7.24
N LYS A 114 2.68 8.21 6.81
CA LYS A 114 2.90 9.20 5.73
C LYS A 114 2.29 8.75 4.41
N GLY A 115 2.52 7.49 4.05
CA GLY A 115 1.93 6.90 2.85
C GLY A 115 0.41 6.86 2.91
N ALA A 116 -0.15 6.46 4.03
CA ALA A 116 -1.60 6.45 4.25
C ALA A 116 -2.21 7.86 4.11
N LYS A 117 -1.55 8.89 4.63
CA LYS A 117 -1.99 10.29 4.47
C LYS A 117 -2.04 10.71 3.01
N GLU A 118 -1.01 10.36 2.23
CA GLU A 118 -0.98 10.70 0.82
C GLU A 118 -2.07 9.94 0.02
N LEU A 119 -2.32 8.67 0.34
CA LEU A 119 -3.45 7.92 -0.22
C LEU A 119 -4.79 8.58 0.11
N LEU A 120 -4.99 9.02 1.34
CA LEU A 120 -6.22 9.75 1.72
C LEU A 120 -6.34 11.09 0.99
N ARG A 121 -5.23 11.82 0.78
CA ARG A 121 -5.22 13.04 -0.03
C ARG A 121 -5.60 12.74 -1.48
N PHE A 122 -5.09 11.66 -2.03
CA PHE A 122 -5.45 11.20 -3.37
C PHE A 122 -6.94 10.89 -3.46
N PHE A 123 -7.50 10.13 -2.52
CA PHE A 123 -8.92 9.79 -2.50
C PHE A 123 -9.81 11.02 -2.35
N GLU A 124 -9.44 11.98 -1.48
CA GLU A 124 -10.16 13.24 -1.33
C GLU A 124 -10.15 14.05 -2.64
N THR A 125 -8.99 14.13 -3.30
CA THR A 125 -8.85 14.87 -4.57
C THR A 125 -9.69 14.25 -5.68
N LYS A 126 -9.69 12.91 -5.79
CA LYS A 126 -10.36 12.18 -6.86
C LYS A 126 -11.87 12.01 -6.62
N PHE A 127 -12.27 11.63 -5.42
CA PHE A 127 -13.63 11.21 -5.09
C PHE A 127 -14.41 12.20 -4.22
N LYS A 128 -13.73 13.17 -3.59
CA LYS A 128 -14.35 14.21 -2.73
C LYS A 128 -15.17 13.61 -1.58
N PHE A 129 -14.57 12.71 -0.83
CA PHE A 129 -15.22 12.04 0.31
C PHE A 129 -15.51 12.96 1.50
N GLY A 130 -15.03 14.20 1.49
CA GLY A 130 -15.18 15.13 2.61
C GLY A 130 -14.20 14.88 3.75
N ILE A 131 -13.03 14.31 3.46
CA ILE A 131 -12.00 13.98 4.46
C ILE A 131 -11.32 15.26 4.94
N ASN A 132 -11.36 15.51 6.25
CA ASN A 132 -10.64 16.65 6.84
C ASN A 132 -9.15 16.34 7.05
N LEU A 133 -8.36 16.47 5.99
CA LEU A 133 -6.92 16.21 5.99
C LEU A 133 -6.13 17.08 6.98
N LYS A 134 -6.62 18.31 7.30
CA LYS A 134 -5.94 19.20 8.24
C LYS A 134 -6.05 18.70 9.68
N LYS A 135 -7.21 18.19 10.07
CA LYS A 135 -7.42 17.60 11.39
C LYS A 135 -6.58 16.34 11.54
N MET A 136 -6.62 15.46 10.55
CA MET A 136 -5.84 14.23 10.55
C MET A 136 -4.32 14.47 10.56
N SER A 137 -3.83 15.54 9.94
CA SER A 137 -2.38 15.82 9.88
C SER A 137 -1.76 16.05 11.26
N LYS A 138 -2.50 16.64 12.21
CA LYS A 138 -2.01 16.84 13.60
C LYS A 138 -1.94 15.51 14.35
N GLU A 139 -3.03 14.74 14.31
CA GLU A 139 -3.12 13.42 14.94
C GLU A 139 -2.06 12.44 14.38
N ILE A 140 -1.83 12.47 13.06
CA ILE A 140 -0.83 11.67 12.38
C ILE A 140 0.59 11.99 12.89
N ILE A 141 0.95 13.26 13.05
CA ILE A 141 2.28 13.66 13.52
C ILE A 141 2.52 13.18 14.96
N GLU A 142 1.51 13.23 15.82
CA GLU A 142 1.60 12.75 17.19
C GLU A 142 1.79 11.23 17.24
N VAL A 143 0.96 10.48 16.52
CA VAL A 143 1.05 9.02 16.43
C VAL A 143 2.40 8.57 15.81
N GLU A 144 2.89 9.27 14.78
CA GLU A 144 4.18 8.97 14.15
C GLU A 144 5.35 9.15 15.13
N LYS A 145 5.32 10.23 15.93
CA LYS A 145 6.34 10.47 16.97
C LYS A 145 6.34 9.38 18.06
N GLU A 146 5.16 9.00 18.52
CA GLU A 146 5.03 7.92 19.52
C GLU A 146 5.53 6.58 18.99
N LEU A 147 5.16 6.24 17.75
CA LEU A 147 5.59 5.00 17.11
C LEU A 147 7.09 4.96 16.85
N MET A 148 7.67 6.06 16.38
CA MET A 148 9.13 6.15 16.23
C MET A 148 9.87 6.02 17.56
N LYS A 149 9.31 6.57 18.64
CA LYS A 149 9.89 6.41 19.99
C LYS A 149 9.86 4.94 20.41
N LYS A 150 8.71 4.29 20.32
CA LYS A 150 8.56 2.85 20.64
C LYS A 150 9.45 1.96 19.78
N THR A 151 9.57 2.23 18.49
CA THR A 151 10.43 1.47 17.58
C THR A 151 11.91 1.60 17.97
N LYS A 152 12.36 2.80 18.39
CA LYS A 152 13.72 3.01 18.89
C LYS A 152 13.97 2.31 20.23
N GLU A 153 13.03 2.36 21.15
CA GLU A 153 13.09 1.68 22.45
C GLU A 153 13.19 0.16 22.23
N TRP A 154 12.37 -0.42 21.39
CA TRP A 154 12.42 -1.85 21.05
C TRP A 154 13.69 -2.26 20.31
N ALA A 155 14.19 -1.43 19.40
CA ALA A 155 15.46 -1.67 18.72
C ALA A 155 16.64 -1.65 19.71
N ALA A 156 16.61 -0.78 20.71
CA ALA A 156 17.60 -0.72 21.76
C ALA A 156 17.54 -1.96 22.68
N GLU A 157 16.35 -2.41 23.07
CA GLU A 157 16.14 -3.62 23.86
C GLU A 157 16.55 -4.89 23.10
N MET A 158 16.21 -5.00 21.80
CA MET A 158 16.61 -6.14 20.98
C MET A 158 18.09 -6.11 20.59
N GLY A 159 18.69 -4.94 20.45
CA GLY A 159 20.13 -4.77 20.24
C GLY A 159 20.96 -5.18 21.44
N ALA A 160 20.48 -4.95 22.65
CA ALA A 160 21.10 -5.41 23.89
C ALA A 160 21.06 -6.95 24.05
N THR A 161 20.05 -7.62 23.47
CA THR A 161 19.89 -9.09 23.51
C THR A 161 20.57 -9.81 22.35
N ARG A 162 20.99 -9.11 21.29
CA ARG A 162 21.55 -9.69 20.04
C ARG A 162 23.03 -9.41 19.78
N ALA A 163 23.83 -9.24 20.80
CA ALA A 163 25.29 -9.15 20.64
C ALA A 163 25.97 -10.43 20.09
N GLY A 164 25.23 -11.36 19.47
CA GLY A 164 25.73 -12.63 19.00
C GLY A 164 25.27 -13.16 17.64
N ALA A 165 24.39 -12.51 16.91
CA ALA A 165 23.88 -13.08 15.65
C ALA A 165 23.94 -12.08 14.49
N LYS A 166 24.96 -12.18 13.63
CA LYS A 166 25.00 -11.53 12.31
C LYS A 166 23.92 -12.14 11.42
N LEU A 167 22.85 -11.39 11.16
CA LEU A 167 21.92 -11.70 10.08
C LEU A 167 22.50 -11.17 8.75
N LYS A 168 22.63 -12.07 7.76
CA LYS A 168 22.92 -11.69 6.38
C LYS A 168 21.74 -10.87 5.86
N GLU A 169 22.01 -9.65 5.43
CA GLU A 169 21.07 -8.83 4.64
C GLU A 169 20.75 -9.55 3.34
N GLN A 170 19.53 -9.99 3.18
CA GLN A 170 18.92 -10.24 1.87
C GLN A 170 18.03 -9.06 1.56
N ASP A 171 18.39 -8.33 0.49
CA ASP A 171 17.58 -7.26 -0.11
C ASP A 171 16.25 -7.84 -0.61
N VAL A 172 15.21 -7.79 0.19
CA VAL A 172 13.86 -8.11 -0.23
C VAL A 172 13.02 -6.84 -0.14
N ARG A 173 12.84 -6.18 -1.28
CA ARG A 173 11.85 -5.10 -1.43
C ARG A 173 10.48 -5.74 -1.48
N TYR A 174 9.84 -5.85 -0.34
CA TYR A 174 8.50 -6.42 -0.21
C TYR A 174 7.43 -5.36 -0.48
N ILE A 175 6.45 -5.71 -1.30
CA ILE A 175 5.23 -4.94 -1.54
C ILE A 175 4.07 -5.83 -1.09
N GLY A 176 3.41 -5.45 -0.03
CA GLY A 176 2.21 -6.11 0.48
C GLY A 176 1.14 -5.10 0.85
#